data_127a9f36cdd2f30906af6fda44a01b6b
#
_entry.id   127a9f36cdd2f30906af6fda44a01b6b
#
_cell.length_a   1.000
_cell.length_b   1.000
_cell.length_c   1.000
_cell.angle_alpha   90.00
_cell.angle_beta   90.00
_cell.angle_gamma   90.00
#
_symmetry.space_group_name_H-M   'P 1'
#
loop_
_entity.id
_entity.type
_entity.pdbx_description
1 polymer ?
#
loop_
_entity_poly.entity_id
_entity_poly.type
_entity_poly.pdbx_seq_one_letter_code
_entity_poly.pdbx_strand_id
1 'polypeptide(L)'
;FLDHVANKKADVVRMYLPPDANCLLSCFDHCIRSRNYVNVIVASKHPRPQWLTMEQAVKHCTQGIGIWSWASNDQGQEPDVVMACCGDTPTLETLAAVSILRQELPELKIRVVNVVDLMKLQPHTEHPHGLTDEEYDGLFTKDKPIIFAYHGYPTLVHELTYRRHNRNLHVRGYKEEGTITTPFDMRVLNDIDRFDLVIDTVQRLPQLGNRGAYLIQKMNDKLVEHRQYIKDNGVDLPEVRAWKWNDGKGVEV
;
A
#
# COMPACT_ATOMS: atom_id res chain seq x y z
N PHE A 1 -3.83 -11.53 14.54
CA PHE A 1 -4.42 -12.68 13.86
C PHE A 1 -3.61 -13.10 12.63
N LEU A 2 -3.34 -12.19 11.66
CA LEU A 2 -2.59 -12.50 10.45
C LEU A 2 -1.19 -13.05 10.76
N ASP A 3 -0.48 -12.46 11.72
CA ASP A 3 0.83 -12.92 12.20
C ASP A 3 0.78 -14.37 12.69
N HIS A 4 -0.27 -14.72 13.43
CA HIS A 4 -0.47 -16.09 13.89
C HIS A 4 -0.74 -17.07 12.74
N VAL A 5 -1.53 -16.63 11.74
CA VAL A 5 -1.88 -17.46 10.57
C VAL A 5 -0.68 -17.64 9.65
N ALA A 6 0.13 -16.58 9.43
CA ALA A 6 1.32 -16.63 8.59
C ALA A 6 2.33 -17.70 9.02
N ASN A 7 2.38 -18.00 10.32
CA ASN A 7 3.26 -19.00 10.92
C ASN A 7 2.72 -20.43 10.88
N LYS A 8 1.62 -20.68 10.15
CA LYS A 8 1.09 -22.03 9.94
C LYS A 8 1.69 -22.67 8.70
N LYS A 9 1.36 -23.94 8.47
CA LYS A 9 1.91 -24.73 7.36
C LYS A 9 1.76 -24.03 6.02
N ALA A 10 2.86 -23.69 5.38
CA ALA A 10 2.91 -22.93 4.13
C ALA A 10 2.11 -23.57 2.97
N ASP A 11 2.09 -24.90 2.89
CA ASP A 11 1.31 -25.61 1.88
C ASP A 11 -0.19 -25.37 1.96
N VAL A 12 -0.70 -24.96 3.14
CA VAL A 12 -2.13 -24.90 3.44
C VAL A 12 -2.67 -23.47 3.52
N VAL A 13 -1.86 -22.54 4.02
CA VAL A 13 -2.30 -21.17 4.33
C VAL A 13 -2.19 -20.25 3.12
N ARG A 14 -3.21 -19.42 2.93
CA ARG A 14 -3.27 -18.35 1.92
C ARG A 14 -3.86 -17.09 2.57
N MET A 15 -3.28 -15.93 2.28
CA MET A 15 -3.74 -14.65 2.83
C MET A 15 -3.86 -13.60 1.72
N TYR A 16 -5.07 -13.11 1.51
CA TYR A 16 -5.40 -12.14 0.48
C TYR A 16 -5.92 -10.85 1.09
N LEU A 17 -5.36 -9.72 0.66
CA LEU A 17 -5.77 -8.38 1.06
C LEU A 17 -6.12 -7.55 -0.20
N PRO A 18 -7.28 -7.79 -0.80
CA PRO A 18 -7.66 -7.14 -2.05
C PRO A 18 -7.83 -5.63 -1.88
N PRO A 19 -7.38 -4.82 -2.88
CA PRO A 19 -7.43 -3.35 -2.83
C PRO A 19 -8.80 -2.76 -3.14
N ASP A 20 -9.69 -3.50 -3.81
CA ASP A 20 -11.00 -3.07 -4.26
C ASP A 20 -12.01 -4.22 -4.39
N ALA A 21 -13.25 -3.91 -4.75
CA ALA A 21 -14.33 -4.90 -4.82
C ALA A 21 -14.14 -5.93 -5.93
N ASN A 22 -13.61 -5.55 -7.10
CA ASN A 22 -13.38 -6.50 -8.19
C ASN A 22 -12.26 -7.49 -7.84
N CYS A 23 -11.19 -7.02 -7.20
CA CYS A 23 -10.16 -7.89 -6.66
C CYS A 23 -10.70 -8.80 -5.53
N LEU A 24 -11.58 -8.27 -4.65
CA LEU A 24 -12.24 -9.08 -3.63
C LEU A 24 -13.08 -10.21 -4.24
N LEU A 25 -13.89 -9.90 -5.26
CA LEU A 25 -14.70 -10.91 -5.95
C LEU A 25 -13.82 -11.96 -6.62
N SER A 26 -12.73 -11.56 -7.28
CA SER A 26 -11.78 -12.49 -7.90
C SER A 26 -11.11 -13.41 -6.89
N CYS A 27 -10.61 -12.86 -5.77
CA CYS A 27 -10.02 -13.65 -4.70
C CYS A 27 -11.03 -14.59 -4.05
N PHE A 28 -12.26 -14.11 -3.82
CA PHE A 28 -13.32 -14.90 -3.19
C PHE A 28 -13.74 -16.08 -4.08
N ASP A 29 -13.95 -15.86 -5.40
CA ASP A 29 -14.23 -16.93 -6.35
C ASP A 29 -13.13 -18.00 -6.35
N HIS A 30 -11.86 -17.59 -6.36
CA HIS A 30 -10.74 -18.51 -6.23
C HIS A 30 -10.79 -19.30 -4.91
N CYS A 31 -11.04 -18.65 -3.79
CA CYS A 31 -11.06 -19.28 -2.47
C CYS A 31 -12.17 -20.32 -2.34
N ILE A 32 -13.40 -20.03 -2.81
CA ILE A 32 -14.53 -20.96 -2.69
C ILE A 32 -14.40 -22.18 -3.63
N ARG A 33 -13.61 -22.07 -4.69
CA ARG A 33 -13.29 -23.20 -5.59
C ARG A 33 -12.12 -24.04 -5.10
N SER A 34 -11.29 -23.49 -4.21
CA SER A 34 -10.11 -24.18 -3.68
C SER A 34 -10.52 -25.29 -2.69
N ARG A 35 -9.66 -26.30 -2.56
CA ARG A 35 -9.87 -27.41 -1.62
C ARG A 35 -8.61 -27.63 -0.79
N ASN A 36 -8.78 -28.00 0.46
CA ASN A 36 -7.69 -28.32 1.40
C ASN A 36 -6.79 -27.13 1.74
N TYR A 37 -7.28 -25.88 1.58
CA TYR A 37 -6.59 -24.66 1.98
C TYR A 37 -7.33 -23.93 3.07
N VAL A 38 -6.58 -23.19 3.86
CA VAL A 38 -7.10 -22.18 4.79
C VAL A 38 -6.86 -20.82 4.14
N ASN A 39 -7.93 -20.25 3.61
CA ASN A 39 -7.90 -18.95 2.95
C ASN A 39 -8.36 -17.87 3.92
N VAL A 40 -7.55 -16.85 4.11
CA VAL A 40 -7.88 -15.64 4.87
C VAL A 40 -8.03 -14.48 3.90
N ILE A 41 -9.16 -13.81 3.92
CA ILE A 41 -9.41 -12.61 3.12
C ILE A 41 -9.69 -11.47 4.07
N VAL A 42 -8.93 -10.38 3.93
CA VAL A 42 -9.15 -9.12 4.65
C VAL A 42 -9.86 -8.15 3.71
N ALA A 43 -11.04 -7.72 4.11
CA ALA A 43 -11.87 -6.80 3.32
C ALA A 43 -12.49 -5.72 4.20
N SER A 44 -12.68 -4.52 3.66
CA SER A 44 -13.35 -3.43 4.35
C SER A 44 -14.85 -3.69 4.48
N LYS A 45 -15.40 -3.28 5.61
CA LYS A 45 -16.86 -3.19 5.82
C LYS A 45 -17.47 -1.90 5.25
N HIS A 46 -16.65 -0.97 4.79
CA HIS A 46 -17.08 0.30 4.22
C HIS A 46 -16.85 0.34 2.71
N PRO A 47 -17.66 1.08 1.96
CA PRO A 47 -17.42 1.34 0.54
C PRO A 47 -16.01 1.90 0.32
N ARG A 48 -15.33 1.40 -0.71
CA ARG A 48 -13.99 1.83 -1.11
C ARG A 48 -13.98 2.21 -2.59
N PRO A 49 -13.04 3.05 -3.03
CA PRO A 49 -12.84 3.31 -4.44
C PRO A 49 -12.57 2.02 -5.23
N GLN A 50 -13.04 1.99 -6.46
CA GLN A 50 -12.77 0.93 -7.42
C GLN A 50 -11.60 1.35 -8.30
N TRP A 51 -10.56 0.53 -8.35
CA TRP A 51 -9.30 0.84 -9.05
C TRP A 51 -9.17 0.12 -10.39
N LEU A 52 -9.56 -1.15 -10.41
CA LEU A 52 -9.36 -2.03 -11.56
C LEU A 52 -10.70 -2.50 -12.13
N THR A 53 -10.79 -2.59 -13.47
CA THR A 53 -11.89 -3.31 -14.11
C THR A 53 -11.87 -4.78 -13.68
N MET A 54 -12.97 -5.50 -13.87
CA MET A 54 -13.00 -6.93 -13.50
C MET A 54 -11.94 -7.75 -14.23
N GLU A 55 -11.70 -7.46 -15.51
CA GLU A 55 -10.66 -8.14 -16.29
C GLU A 55 -9.25 -7.87 -15.72
N GLN A 56 -8.95 -6.61 -15.42
CA GLN A 56 -7.68 -6.22 -14.79
C GLN A 56 -7.53 -6.86 -13.41
N ALA A 57 -8.60 -6.89 -12.62
CA ALA A 57 -8.61 -7.49 -11.29
C ALA A 57 -8.33 -9.01 -11.34
N VAL A 58 -8.96 -9.75 -12.25
CA VAL A 58 -8.70 -11.18 -12.45
C VAL A 58 -7.22 -11.41 -12.78
N LYS A 59 -6.67 -10.63 -13.72
CA LYS A 59 -5.25 -10.74 -14.09
C LYS A 59 -4.33 -10.44 -12.91
N HIS A 60 -4.59 -9.35 -12.20
CA HIS A 60 -3.79 -8.91 -11.04
C HIS A 60 -3.85 -9.92 -9.89
N CYS A 61 -5.04 -10.41 -9.53
CA CYS A 61 -5.23 -11.40 -8.47
C CYS A 61 -4.61 -12.76 -8.83
N THR A 62 -4.61 -13.14 -10.11
CA THR A 62 -3.92 -14.37 -10.56
C THR A 62 -2.41 -14.27 -10.35
N GLN A 63 -1.83 -13.10 -10.59
CA GLN A 63 -0.42 -12.81 -10.28
C GLN A 63 -0.17 -12.67 -8.78
N GLY A 64 -1.16 -12.17 -8.04
CA GLY A 64 -1.13 -11.93 -6.59
C GLY A 64 -0.36 -10.69 -6.16
N ILE A 65 0.46 -10.12 -7.04
CA ILE A 65 1.27 -8.92 -6.85
C ILE A 65 1.61 -8.32 -8.22
N GLY A 66 1.78 -7.00 -8.29
CA GLY A 66 2.20 -6.39 -9.55
C GLY A 66 2.41 -4.88 -9.47
N ILE A 67 3.14 -4.37 -10.48
CA ILE A 67 3.31 -2.94 -10.69
C ILE A 67 2.02 -2.37 -11.29
N TRP A 68 1.49 -1.33 -10.68
CA TRP A 68 0.40 -0.54 -11.24
C TRP A 68 0.96 0.58 -12.13
N SER A 69 1.18 0.27 -13.40
CA SER A 69 1.78 1.19 -14.37
C SER A 69 1.00 2.48 -14.55
N TRP A 70 -0.32 2.43 -14.42
CA TRP A 70 -1.19 3.62 -14.49
C TRP A 70 -0.99 4.59 -13.32
N ALA A 71 -0.54 4.09 -12.16
CA ALA A 71 -0.22 4.91 -10.98
C ALA A 71 1.26 5.28 -10.90
N SER A 72 2.12 4.51 -11.57
CA SER A 72 3.56 4.71 -11.64
C SER A 72 3.95 5.78 -12.68
N ASN A 73 5.13 6.38 -12.54
CA ASN A 73 5.71 7.29 -13.54
C ASN A 73 7.17 6.96 -13.87
N ASP A 74 7.68 5.81 -13.45
CA ASP A 74 9.04 5.32 -13.76
C ASP A 74 9.19 4.82 -15.20
N GLN A 75 8.08 4.64 -15.93
CA GLN A 75 8.05 4.19 -17.33
C GLN A 75 8.84 2.89 -17.57
N GLY A 76 8.85 2.00 -16.59
CA GLY A 76 9.61 0.75 -16.63
C GLY A 76 11.12 0.91 -16.43
N GLN A 77 11.60 2.11 -16.12
CA GLN A 77 12.98 2.38 -15.72
C GLN A 77 13.16 2.10 -14.21
N GLU A 78 14.40 2.21 -13.75
CA GLU A 78 14.66 2.15 -12.32
C GLU A 78 14.03 3.36 -11.60
N PRO A 79 13.18 3.14 -10.60
CA PRO A 79 12.55 4.23 -9.86
C PRO A 79 13.52 4.85 -8.85
N ASP A 80 13.20 6.05 -8.37
CA ASP A 80 13.87 6.65 -7.21
C ASP A 80 13.33 6.10 -5.90
N VAL A 81 12.05 5.70 -5.89
CA VAL A 81 11.33 5.13 -4.74
C VAL A 81 10.26 4.14 -5.20
N VAL A 82 10.03 3.10 -4.41
CA VAL A 82 8.91 2.19 -4.56
C VAL A 82 7.87 2.51 -3.50
N MET A 83 6.65 2.84 -3.94
CA MET A 83 5.47 3.01 -3.08
C MET A 83 4.65 1.73 -3.14
N ALA A 84 4.69 0.93 -2.09
CA ALA A 84 4.02 -0.35 -2.03
C ALA A 84 2.81 -0.31 -1.11
N CYS A 85 1.79 -1.10 -1.40
CA CYS A 85 0.59 -1.19 -0.60
C CYS A 85 -0.02 -2.59 -0.60
N CYS A 86 -0.63 -2.95 0.54
CA CYS A 86 -1.32 -4.22 0.71
C CYS A 86 -2.58 -4.01 1.58
N GLY A 87 -3.76 -4.24 0.98
CA GLY A 87 -5.07 -3.98 1.56
C GLY A 87 -5.73 -2.70 1.02
N ASP A 88 -7.04 -2.56 1.22
CA ASP A 88 -7.87 -1.50 0.62
C ASP A 88 -7.53 -0.09 1.11
N THR A 89 -7.49 0.10 2.43
CA THR A 89 -7.16 1.40 3.04
C THR A 89 -5.71 1.82 2.76
N PRO A 90 -4.70 0.96 2.94
CA PRO A 90 -3.33 1.29 2.54
C PRO A 90 -3.20 1.64 1.06
N THR A 91 -3.94 0.96 0.18
CA THR A 91 -3.93 1.27 -1.25
C THR A 91 -4.48 2.68 -1.53
N LEU A 92 -5.60 3.06 -0.90
CA LEU A 92 -6.16 4.41 -1.02
C LEU A 92 -5.14 5.47 -0.58
N GLU A 93 -4.52 5.30 0.58
CA GLU A 93 -3.58 6.29 1.11
C GLU A 93 -2.27 6.34 0.32
N THR A 94 -1.77 5.20 -0.14
CA THR A 94 -0.58 5.15 -1.01
C THR A 94 -0.83 5.89 -2.33
N LEU A 95 -1.97 5.66 -2.98
CA LEU A 95 -2.31 6.36 -4.22
C LEU A 95 -2.48 7.86 -3.99
N ALA A 96 -3.08 8.28 -2.88
CA ALA A 96 -3.19 9.68 -2.54
C ALA A 96 -1.81 10.31 -2.26
N ALA A 97 -0.91 9.62 -1.58
CA ALA A 97 0.46 10.06 -1.37
C ALA A 97 1.23 10.18 -2.70
N VAL A 98 1.10 9.19 -3.58
CA VAL A 98 1.71 9.22 -4.93
C VAL A 98 1.19 10.41 -5.74
N SER A 99 -0.11 10.71 -5.67
CA SER A 99 -0.70 11.88 -6.34
C SER A 99 -0.07 13.18 -5.84
N ILE A 100 0.12 13.33 -4.53
CA ILE A 100 0.79 14.50 -3.94
C ILE A 100 2.25 14.58 -4.42
N LEU A 101 3.00 13.48 -4.32
CA LEU A 101 4.41 13.44 -4.75
C LEU A 101 4.58 13.79 -6.23
N ARG A 102 3.71 13.29 -7.11
CA ARG A 102 3.75 13.60 -8.55
C ARG A 102 3.44 15.06 -8.85
N GLN A 103 2.59 15.71 -8.06
CA GLN A 103 2.27 17.14 -8.19
C GLN A 103 3.41 18.04 -7.67
N GLU A 104 3.98 17.69 -6.52
CA GLU A 104 5.00 18.53 -5.86
C GLU A 104 6.42 18.26 -6.38
N LEU A 105 6.69 17.05 -6.86
CA LEU A 105 8.00 16.56 -7.31
C LEU A 105 7.84 15.80 -8.65
N PRO A 106 7.47 16.46 -9.74
CA PRO A 106 7.14 15.80 -11.01
C PRO A 106 8.32 15.04 -11.65
N GLU A 107 9.54 15.37 -11.30
CA GLU A 107 10.75 14.67 -11.75
C GLU A 107 11.04 13.37 -10.99
N LEU A 108 10.42 13.16 -9.81
CA LEU A 108 10.62 11.97 -9.00
C LEU A 108 10.01 10.73 -9.68
N LYS A 109 10.82 9.74 -9.94
CA LYS A 109 10.37 8.47 -10.53
C LYS A 109 9.83 7.54 -9.44
N ILE A 110 8.53 7.29 -9.48
CA ILE A 110 7.82 6.50 -8.49
C ILE A 110 7.29 5.23 -9.16
N ARG A 111 7.57 4.08 -8.56
CA ARG A 111 6.95 2.81 -8.90
C ARG A 111 5.90 2.47 -7.84
N VAL A 112 4.68 2.16 -8.27
CA VAL A 112 3.61 1.70 -7.39
C VAL A 112 3.49 0.19 -7.51
N VAL A 113 3.60 -0.53 -6.38
CA VAL A 113 3.43 -1.99 -6.30
C VAL A 113 2.26 -2.31 -5.39
N ASN A 114 1.25 -3.01 -5.91
CA ASN A 114 0.15 -3.50 -5.10
C ASN A 114 0.30 -4.99 -4.83
N VAL A 115 0.11 -5.39 -3.57
CA VAL A 115 0.19 -6.77 -3.08
C VAL A 115 -1.21 -7.22 -2.69
N VAL A 116 -1.74 -8.24 -3.38
CA VAL A 116 -3.01 -8.88 -3.04
C VAL A 116 -2.76 -10.15 -2.23
N ASP A 117 -1.88 -11.02 -2.70
CA ASP A 117 -1.46 -12.24 -2.00
C ASP A 117 -0.22 -11.93 -1.15
N LEU A 118 -0.43 -11.83 0.16
CA LEU A 118 0.62 -11.47 1.10
C LEU A 118 1.79 -12.46 1.08
N MET A 119 1.53 -13.74 0.77
CA MET A 119 2.53 -14.79 0.75
C MET A 119 3.52 -14.64 -0.42
N LYS A 120 3.22 -13.81 -1.42
CA LYS A 120 4.17 -13.43 -2.49
C LYS A 120 5.45 -12.76 -1.95
N LEU A 121 5.37 -12.15 -0.79
CA LEU A 121 6.51 -11.48 -0.18
C LEU A 121 7.60 -12.47 0.31
N GLN A 122 7.20 -13.69 0.69
CA GLN A 122 8.14 -14.74 1.07
C GLN A 122 8.95 -15.26 -0.13
N PRO A 123 10.18 -15.77 0.10
CA PRO A 123 10.90 -16.53 -0.90
C PRO A 123 10.11 -17.79 -1.33
N HIS A 124 10.23 -18.17 -2.60
CA HIS A 124 9.61 -19.39 -3.13
C HIS A 124 10.08 -20.68 -2.40
N THR A 125 11.22 -20.63 -1.73
CA THR A 125 11.74 -21.72 -0.88
C THR A 125 10.98 -21.87 0.43
N GLU A 126 10.29 -20.83 0.88
CA GLU A 126 9.55 -20.81 2.16
C GLU A 126 8.05 -20.99 1.96
N HIS A 127 7.51 -20.53 0.82
CA HIS A 127 6.09 -20.63 0.53
C HIS A 127 5.83 -20.91 -0.96
N PRO A 128 4.88 -21.80 -1.31
CA PRO A 128 4.57 -22.13 -2.71
C PRO A 128 4.17 -20.94 -3.59
N HIS A 129 3.58 -19.89 -2.99
CA HIS A 129 3.24 -18.63 -3.68
C HIS A 129 4.38 -17.63 -3.69
N GLY A 130 5.46 -17.87 -2.93
CA GLY A 130 6.58 -16.95 -2.80
C GLY A 130 7.26 -16.63 -4.13
N LEU A 131 7.76 -15.42 -4.25
CA LEU A 131 8.54 -14.99 -5.42
C LEU A 131 9.97 -15.51 -5.35
N THR A 132 10.58 -15.72 -6.52
CA THR A 132 12.05 -15.80 -6.61
C THR A 132 12.69 -14.47 -6.23
N ASP A 133 13.98 -14.45 -5.93
CA ASP A 133 14.67 -13.20 -5.61
C ASP A 133 14.73 -12.26 -6.82
N GLU A 134 14.86 -12.83 -8.03
CA GLU A 134 14.86 -12.06 -9.28
C GLU A 134 13.51 -11.37 -9.52
N GLU A 135 12.40 -12.09 -9.33
CA GLU A 135 11.04 -11.54 -9.43
C GLU A 135 10.80 -10.44 -8.38
N TYR A 136 11.23 -10.67 -7.14
CA TYR A 136 11.10 -9.71 -6.06
C TYR A 136 11.92 -8.44 -6.35
N ASP A 137 13.20 -8.59 -6.71
CA ASP A 137 14.09 -7.47 -7.06
C ASP A 137 13.58 -6.70 -8.28
N GLY A 138 12.93 -7.38 -9.24
CA GLY A 138 12.28 -6.74 -10.38
C GLY A 138 11.12 -5.80 -10.00
N LEU A 139 10.38 -6.13 -8.93
CA LEU A 139 9.29 -5.30 -8.40
C LEU A 139 9.81 -4.20 -7.47
N PHE A 140 10.64 -4.59 -6.49
CA PHE A 140 11.01 -3.76 -5.34
C PHE A 140 12.40 -3.14 -5.44
N THR A 141 13.16 -3.44 -6.50
CA THR A 141 14.58 -3.07 -6.67
C THR A 141 15.50 -3.69 -5.62
N LYS A 142 16.80 -3.49 -5.74
CA LYS A 142 17.80 -4.05 -4.80
C LYS A 142 18.20 -3.09 -3.68
N ASP A 143 18.00 -1.78 -3.88
CA ASP A 143 18.58 -0.74 -3.01
C ASP A 143 17.72 0.50 -2.83
N LYS A 144 16.73 0.74 -3.73
CA LYS A 144 15.88 1.94 -3.61
C LYS A 144 14.98 1.85 -2.40
N PRO A 145 14.64 2.99 -1.77
CA PRO A 145 13.71 2.98 -0.64
C PRO A 145 12.35 2.43 -1.05
N ILE A 146 11.82 1.56 -0.20
CA ILE A 146 10.47 1.00 -0.32
C ILE A 146 9.64 1.55 0.83
N ILE A 147 8.61 2.33 0.53
CA ILE A 147 7.61 2.76 1.51
C ILE A 147 6.41 1.84 1.35
N PHE A 148 6.16 1.00 2.34
CA PHE A 148 5.17 -0.06 2.27
C PHE A 148 4.03 0.21 3.26
N ALA A 149 2.85 0.54 2.77
CA ALA A 149 1.64 0.68 3.59
C ALA A 149 0.89 -0.66 3.67
N TYR A 150 0.64 -1.15 4.88
CA TYR A 150 0.10 -2.48 5.12
C TYR A 150 -1.12 -2.45 6.07
N HIS A 151 -2.12 -3.27 5.77
CA HIS A 151 -3.34 -3.40 6.55
C HIS A 151 -3.19 -4.40 7.72
N GLY A 152 -2.18 -4.22 8.51
CA GLY A 152 -1.86 -5.05 9.68
C GLY A 152 -0.62 -4.53 10.41
N TYR A 153 -0.03 -5.34 11.26
CA TYR A 153 1.18 -4.95 11.99
C TYR A 153 2.42 -4.98 11.09
N PRO A 154 3.25 -3.92 11.11
CA PRO A 154 4.43 -3.81 10.25
C PRO A 154 5.40 -4.98 10.37
N THR A 155 5.50 -5.57 11.57
CA THR A 155 6.38 -6.69 11.88
C THR A 155 6.18 -7.89 10.96
N LEU A 156 4.93 -8.17 10.55
CA LEU A 156 4.65 -9.29 9.65
C LEU A 156 5.31 -9.11 8.28
N VAL A 157 5.24 -7.91 7.70
CA VAL A 157 5.90 -7.67 6.40
C VAL A 157 7.42 -7.82 6.53
N HIS A 158 8.02 -7.34 7.62
CA HIS A 158 9.44 -7.56 7.88
C HIS A 158 9.78 -9.04 8.06
N GLU A 159 8.94 -9.81 8.74
CA GLU A 159 9.10 -11.26 8.88
C GLU A 159 9.06 -11.96 7.52
N LEU A 160 8.12 -11.61 6.65
CA LEU A 160 7.98 -12.22 5.33
C LEU A 160 9.13 -11.85 4.37
N THR A 161 9.81 -10.73 4.60
CA THR A 161 10.82 -10.17 3.68
C THR A 161 12.25 -10.20 4.23
N TYR A 162 12.49 -10.73 5.44
CA TYR A 162 13.80 -10.63 6.09
C TYR A 162 14.96 -11.28 5.31
N ARG A 163 14.67 -12.19 4.37
CA ARG A 163 15.65 -12.83 3.49
C ARG A 163 15.88 -12.11 2.17
N ARG A 164 15.07 -11.09 1.85
CA ARG A 164 15.18 -10.34 0.58
C ARG A 164 16.42 -9.46 0.56
N HIS A 165 16.91 -9.13 -0.66
CA HIS A 165 18.13 -8.34 -0.84
C HIS A 165 17.95 -6.92 -0.37
N ASN A 166 16.85 -6.27 -0.79
CA ASN A 166 16.60 -4.88 -0.44
C ASN A 166 16.21 -4.73 1.03
N ARG A 167 17.10 -4.13 1.82
CA ARG A 167 16.91 -3.82 3.24
C ARG A 167 16.37 -2.40 3.49
N ASN A 168 16.26 -1.61 2.44
CA ASN A 168 15.74 -0.24 2.53
C ASN A 168 14.20 -0.25 2.50
N LEU A 169 13.61 -1.09 3.35
CA LEU A 169 12.19 -1.33 3.47
C LEU A 169 11.64 -0.65 4.73
N HIS A 170 10.71 0.26 4.53
CA HIS A 170 10.04 1.04 5.58
C HIS A 170 8.55 0.70 5.54
N VAL A 171 8.10 -0.06 6.53
CA VAL A 171 6.72 -0.54 6.61
C VAL A 171 5.91 0.35 7.55
N ARG A 172 4.75 0.81 7.08
CA ARG A 172 3.73 1.50 7.85
C ARG A 172 2.49 0.63 7.95
N GLY A 173 1.95 0.54 9.14
CA GLY A 173 0.79 -0.29 9.42
C GLY A 173 0.19 0.05 10.78
N TYR A 174 -0.81 -0.68 11.20
CA TYR A 174 -1.47 -0.43 12.49
C TYR A 174 -0.52 -0.70 13.66
N LYS A 175 -0.58 0.19 14.66
CA LYS A 175 0.22 0.15 15.90
C LYS A 175 -0.66 0.00 17.15
N GLU A 176 -1.94 -0.31 16.97
CA GLU A 176 -2.97 -0.27 18.03
C GLU A 176 -3.10 1.10 18.70
N GLU A 177 -2.70 2.15 17.96
CA GLU A 177 -2.89 3.52 18.42
C GLU A 177 -4.30 4.01 18.06
N GLY A 178 -4.85 4.83 18.94
CA GLY A 178 -6.10 5.50 18.73
C GLY A 178 -7.21 5.09 19.67
N THR A 179 -8.29 5.82 19.54
CA THR A 179 -9.53 5.69 20.29
C THR A 179 -10.69 5.91 19.31
N ILE A 180 -11.88 6.21 19.79
CA ILE A 180 -13.00 6.59 18.93
C ILE A 180 -12.67 7.94 18.27
N THR A 181 -12.45 7.91 16.97
CA THR A 181 -12.12 9.09 16.15
C THR A 181 -12.63 8.93 14.73
N THR A 182 -12.34 9.91 13.85
CA THR A 182 -12.73 9.85 12.44
C THR A 182 -11.90 8.82 11.65
N PRO A 183 -12.40 8.28 10.53
CA PRO A 183 -11.69 7.25 9.78
C PRO A 183 -10.30 7.66 9.27
N PHE A 184 -10.11 8.93 8.90
CA PHE A 184 -8.80 9.39 8.46
C PHE A 184 -7.87 9.66 9.65
N ASP A 185 -8.38 10.21 10.74
CA ASP A 185 -7.60 10.41 11.96
C ASP A 185 -7.06 9.09 12.53
N MET A 186 -7.81 8.00 12.43
CA MET A 186 -7.32 6.67 12.79
C MET A 186 -6.09 6.27 11.96
N ARG A 187 -6.01 6.69 10.69
CA ARG A 187 -4.82 6.44 9.84
C ARG A 187 -3.67 7.32 10.26
N VAL A 188 -3.93 8.60 10.60
CA VAL A 188 -2.92 9.55 11.12
C VAL A 188 -2.29 9.03 12.41
N LEU A 189 -3.10 8.54 13.36
CA LEU A 189 -2.60 7.97 14.61
C LEU A 189 -1.70 6.73 14.40
N ASN A 190 -1.85 6.05 13.27
CA ASN A 190 -1.06 4.88 12.91
C ASN A 190 0.03 5.15 11.85
N ASP A 191 0.25 6.39 11.43
CA ASP A 191 1.24 6.83 10.42
C ASP A 191 1.06 6.13 9.06
N ILE A 192 -0.18 5.78 8.69
CA ILE A 192 -0.50 5.14 7.41
C ILE A 192 -1.34 6.02 6.49
N ASP A 193 -1.52 7.28 6.86
CA ASP A 193 -2.20 8.27 6.05
C ASP A 193 -1.29 8.83 4.94
N ARG A 194 -1.91 9.50 3.97
CA ARG A 194 -1.22 10.06 2.80
C ARG A 194 -0.14 11.08 3.12
N PHE A 195 -0.31 11.87 4.17
CA PHE A 195 0.65 12.93 4.52
C PHE A 195 1.89 12.33 5.17
N ASP A 196 1.73 11.39 6.10
CA ASP A 196 2.84 10.68 6.72
C ASP A 196 3.58 9.79 5.71
N LEU A 197 2.89 9.17 4.76
CA LEU A 197 3.54 8.42 3.67
C LEU A 197 4.37 9.33 2.75
N VAL A 198 3.93 10.56 2.48
CA VAL A 198 4.74 11.56 1.75
C VAL A 198 5.96 11.97 2.56
N ILE A 199 5.79 12.28 3.84
CA ILE A 199 6.89 12.64 4.75
C ILE A 199 7.94 11.53 4.78
N ASP A 200 7.50 10.30 4.98
CA ASP A 200 8.38 9.13 5.05
C ASP A 200 9.16 8.92 3.75
N THR A 201 8.49 9.08 2.61
CA THR A 201 9.13 9.03 1.29
C THR A 201 10.23 10.08 1.15
N VAL A 202 9.92 11.34 1.44
CA VAL A 202 10.86 12.46 1.27
C VAL A 202 12.06 12.33 2.20
N GLN A 203 11.86 11.85 3.43
CA GLN A 203 12.96 11.62 4.38
C GLN A 203 13.98 10.58 3.90
N ARG A 204 13.59 9.67 3.00
CA ARG A 204 14.47 8.64 2.41
C ARG A 204 15.16 9.10 1.13
N LEU A 205 14.89 10.32 0.68
CA LEU A 205 15.40 10.89 -0.56
C LEU A 205 16.19 12.18 -0.29
N PRO A 206 17.39 12.08 0.34
CA PRO A 206 18.17 13.24 0.75
C PRO A 206 18.57 14.16 -0.42
N GLN A 207 18.58 13.64 -1.65
CA GLN A 207 18.83 14.42 -2.86
C GLN A 207 17.79 15.52 -3.13
N LEU A 208 16.61 15.46 -2.50
CA LEU A 208 15.57 16.48 -2.63
C LEU A 208 15.91 17.79 -1.90
N GLY A 209 16.83 17.74 -0.92
CA GLY A 209 17.33 18.94 -0.23
C GLY A 209 16.21 19.85 0.32
N ASN A 210 16.32 21.14 0.03
CA ASN A 210 15.36 22.15 0.51
C ASN A 210 13.92 21.93 -0.01
N ARG A 211 13.75 21.38 -1.20
CA ARG A 211 12.41 21.06 -1.73
C ARG A 211 11.73 19.97 -0.90
N GLY A 212 12.52 18.97 -0.51
CA GLY A 212 12.04 17.93 0.41
C GLY A 212 11.65 18.51 1.77
N ALA A 213 12.49 19.37 2.36
CA ALA A 213 12.20 20.02 3.63
C ALA A 213 10.91 20.86 3.56
N TYR A 214 10.71 21.61 2.49
CA TYR A 214 9.47 22.36 2.28
C TYR A 214 8.24 21.45 2.17
N LEU A 215 8.33 20.34 1.46
CA LEU A 215 7.22 19.41 1.29
C LEU A 215 6.88 18.72 2.63
N ILE A 216 7.88 18.33 3.42
CA ILE A 216 7.66 17.80 4.78
C ILE A 216 6.90 18.82 5.62
N GLN A 217 7.31 20.10 5.61
CA GLN A 217 6.61 21.14 6.37
C GLN A 217 5.17 21.29 5.91
N LYS A 218 4.92 21.31 4.60
CA LYS A 218 3.58 21.39 4.02
C LYS A 218 2.67 20.23 4.47
N MET A 219 3.21 19.01 4.55
CA MET A 219 2.45 17.85 5.03
C MET A 219 2.16 17.94 6.54
N ASN A 220 3.13 18.41 7.34
CA ASN A 220 2.91 18.66 8.77
C ASN A 220 1.82 19.72 9.01
N ASP A 221 1.80 20.78 8.21
CA ASP A 221 0.77 21.81 8.30
C ASP A 221 -0.61 21.22 7.98
N LYS A 222 -0.71 20.31 7.00
CA LYS A 222 -1.95 19.58 6.70
C LYS A 222 -2.42 18.67 7.84
N LEU A 223 -1.51 18.01 8.52
CA LEU A 223 -1.82 17.22 9.72
C LEU A 223 -2.35 18.10 10.86
N VAL A 224 -1.77 19.29 11.06
CA VAL A 224 -2.25 20.27 12.06
C VAL A 224 -3.66 20.78 11.68
N GLU A 225 -3.86 21.16 10.41
CA GLU A 225 -5.15 21.59 9.87
C GLU A 225 -6.22 20.51 10.09
N HIS A 226 -5.90 19.24 9.77
CA HIS A 226 -6.80 18.11 9.97
C HIS A 226 -7.20 17.95 11.44
N ARG A 227 -6.23 17.99 12.36
CA ARG A 227 -6.51 17.86 13.81
C ARG A 227 -7.41 18.97 14.32
N GLN A 228 -7.22 20.19 13.85
CA GLN A 228 -8.09 21.29 14.24
C GLN A 228 -9.50 21.10 13.65
N TYR A 229 -9.58 20.73 12.39
CA TYR A 229 -10.86 20.55 11.70
C TYR A 229 -11.74 19.47 12.36
N ILE A 230 -11.16 18.33 12.73
CA ILE A 230 -11.93 17.27 13.40
C ILE A 230 -12.41 17.64 14.79
N LYS A 231 -11.66 18.48 15.53
CA LYS A 231 -12.10 19.03 16.84
C LYS A 231 -13.34 19.92 16.66
N ASP A 232 -13.35 20.71 15.63
CA ASP A 232 -14.41 21.71 15.41
C ASP A 232 -15.65 21.10 14.76
N ASN A 233 -15.49 20.08 13.90
CA ASN A 233 -16.54 19.57 13.05
C ASN A 233 -16.92 18.08 13.29
N GLY A 234 -16.09 17.30 13.97
CA GLY A 234 -16.35 15.88 14.23
C GLY A 234 -16.28 14.98 13.00
N VAL A 235 -15.70 15.46 11.90
CA VAL A 235 -15.57 14.74 10.62
C VAL A 235 -14.21 15.06 9.97
N ASP A 236 -13.74 14.18 9.06
CA ASP A 236 -12.51 14.41 8.28
C ASP A 236 -12.63 15.59 7.33
N LEU A 237 -11.48 16.20 6.97
CA LEU A 237 -11.38 17.28 5.99
C LEU A 237 -12.14 16.92 4.69
N PRO A 238 -12.89 17.87 4.10
CA PRO A 238 -13.63 17.63 2.85
C PRO A 238 -12.76 17.12 1.71
N GLU A 239 -11.56 17.67 1.53
CA GLU A 239 -10.60 17.25 0.50
C GLU A 239 -10.10 15.82 0.70
N VAL A 240 -9.99 15.35 1.94
CA VAL A 240 -9.63 13.97 2.25
C VAL A 240 -10.77 13.02 1.91
N ARG A 241 -12.00 13.39 2.29
CA ARG A 241 -13.21 12.59 2.05
C ARG A 241 -13.58 12.48 0.58
N ALA A 242 -13.40 13.59 -0.17
CA ALA A 242 -13.78 13.69 -1.58
C ALA A 242 -12.64 13.30 -2.53
N TRP A 243 -11.47 12.94 -2.01
CA TRP A 243 -10.32 12.66 -2.85
C TRP A 243 -10.58 11.47 -3.79
N LYS A 244 -10.23 11.69 -5.06
CA LYS A 244 -10.25 10.68 -6.12
C LYS A 244 -8.93 10.74 -6.87
N TRP A 245 -8.49 9.61 -7.37
CA TRP A 245 -7.36 9.57 -8.28
C TRP A 245 -7.68 10.39 -9.53
N ASN A 246 -6.85 11.39 -9.79
CA ASN A 246 -6.98 12.22 -10.98
C ASN A 246 -5.60 12.47 -11.56
N ASP A 247 -5.24 11.67 -12.55
CA ASP A 247 -3.96 11.74 -13.25
C ASP A 247 -4.03 12.70 -14.47
N GLY A 248 -5.01 13.61 -14.49
CA GLY A 248 -5.34 14.40 -15.68
C GLY A 248 -6.05 13.58 -16.78
N LYS A 249 -6.17 12.28 -16.56
CA LYS A 249 -6.97 11.34 -17.36
C LYS A 249 -7.95 10.72 -16.37
N GLY A 250 -9.18 11.20 -16.38
CA GLY A 250 -10.21 10.68 -15.49
C GLY A 250 -10.19 9.15 -15.49
N VAL A 251 -10.27 8.55 -14.29
CA VAL A 251 -10.71 7.17 -14.19
C VAL A 251 -12.16 7.21 -14.64
N GLU A 252 -12.42 6.86 -15.89
CA GLU A 252 -13.77 6.55 -16.32
C GLU A 252 -14.25 5.38 -15.46
N VAL A 253 -15.26 5.66 -14.65
CA VAL A 253 -15.94 4.68 -13.78
C VAL A 253 -16.84 3.83 -14.65
#